data_1f12cbff4f6a54f21c178b5d18427e17
#
_entry.id   1f12cbff4f6a54f21c178b5d18427e17
#
_cell.length_a   1.000
_cell.length_b   1.000
_cell.length_c   1.000
_cell.angle_alpha   90.00
_cell.angle_beta   90.00
_cell.angle_gamma   90.00
#
_symmetry.space_group_name_H-M   'P 1'
#
loop_
_entity.id
_entity.type
_entity.pdbx_description
1 polymer ?
#
loop_
_entity_poly.entity_id
_entity_poly.type
_entity_poly.pdbx_seq_one_letter_code
_entity_poly.pdbx_strand_id
1 'polypeptide(L)'
;AGHILGSAQVRVERKGEVWAVSGDYKLDEDPTCAPWEPVKCHTFITESTFGLPIYTWSSNEDLFTDINTWWEKNKRDGKSSLLLAYA
;
A
#
# COMPACT_ATOMS: atom_id res chain seq x y z
N ALA A 1 -6.91 -5.91 -3.87
CA ALA A 1 -5.70 -6.36 -3.14
C ALA A 1 -5.10 -5.26 -2.24
N GLY A 2 -5.81 -4.16 -2.01
CA GLY A 2 -5.41 -3.13 -1.04
C GLY A 2 -4.24 -2.23 -1.47
N HIS A 3 -3.68 -2.39 -2.66
CA HIS A 3 -2.48 -1.68 -3.09
C HIS A 3 -2.80 -0.39 -3.85
N ILE A 4 -3.42 -0.53 -5.00
CA ILE A 4 -3.91 0.57 -5.85
C ILE A 4 -5.23 0.18 -6.48
N LEU A 5 -5.93 1.12 -7.09
CA LEU A 5 -7.17 0.85 -7.82
C LEU A 5 -6.91 -0.18 -8.95
N GLY A 6 -7.65 -1.28 -8.92
CA GLY A 6 -7.54 -2.38 -9.88
C GLY A 6 -6.50 -3.45 -9.52
N SER A 7 -5.76 -3.32 -8.42
CA SER A 7 -4.91 -4.42 -7.93
C SER A 7 -5.76 -5.64 -7.56
N ALA A 8 -5.27 -6.83 -7.89
CA ALA A 8 -6.02 -8.07 -7.72
C ALA A 8 -5.12 -9.23 -7.31
N GLN A 9 -5.68 -10.16 -6.54
CA GLN A 9 -5.09 -11.45 -6.31
C GLN A 9 -5.59 -12.42 -7.39
N VAL A 10 -4.75 -13.33 -7.81
CA VAL A 10 -5.10 -14.39 -8.76
C VAL A 10 -5.23 -15.71 -8.02
N ARG A 11 -6.43 -16.31 -8.06
CA ARG A 11 -6.71 -17.62 -7.48
C ARG A 11 -6.90 -18.66 -8.59
N VAL A 12 -6.13 -19.71 -8.54
CA VAL A 12 -6.21 -20.84 -9.48
C VAL A 12 -6.55 -22.11 -8.72
N GLU A 13 -7.53 -22.85 -9.22
CA GLU A 13 -7.92 -24.12 -8.63
C GLU A 13 -7.88 -25.25 -9.68
N ARG A 14 -7.27 -26.36 -9.32
CA ARG A 14 -7.23 -27.58 -10.14
C ARG A 14 -7.30 -28.81 -9.26
N LYS A 15 -8.28 -29.66 -9.50
CA LYS A 15 -8.46 -30.93 -8.77
C LYS A 15 -8.49 -30.78 -7.24
N GLY A 16 -9.08 -29.73 -6.76
CA GLY A 16 -9.17 -29.42 -5.33
C GLY A 16 -7.93 -28.74 -4.72
N GLU A 17 -6.85 -28.60 -5.48
CA GLU A 17 -5.69 -27.84 -5.06
C GLU A 17 -5.83 -26.37 -5.47
N VAL A 18 -5.63 -25.47 -4.52
CA VAL A 18 -5.81 -24.01 -4.71
C VAL A 18 -4.48 -23.28 -4.52
N TRP A 19 -4.12 -22.49 -5.49
CA TRP A 19 -2.98 -21.59 -5.45
C TRP A 19 -3.48 -20.14 -5.50
N ALA A 20 -2.86 -19.26 -4.73
CA ALA A 20 -3.12 -17.84 -4.78
C ALA A 20 -1.82 -17.06 -4.98
N VAL A 21 -1.86 -16.09 -5.88
CA VAL A 21 -0.77 -15.13 -6.12
C VAL A 21 -1.25 -13.77 -5.70
N SER A 22 -0.55 -13.15 -4.75
CA SER A 22 -1.00 -11.88 -4.17
C SER A 22 -0.94 -10.71 -5.15
N GLY A 23 0.02 -10.70 -6.10
CA GLY A 23 0.46 -9.44 -6.68
C GLY A 23 1.01 -8.52 -5.58
N ASP A 24 1.15 -7.24 -5.87
CA ASP A 24 1.46 -6.23 -4.86
C ASP A 24 0.22 -5.98 -4.00
N TYR A 25 0.38 -5.92 -2.67
CA TYR A 25 -0.74 -5.70 -1.75
C TYR A 25 -0.31 -4.90 -0.52
N LYS A 26 -1.31 -4.36 0.15
CA LYS A 26 -1.16 -3.60 1.40
C LYS A 26 -2.25 -4.05 2.38
N LEU A 27 -1.87 -4.25 3.63
CA LEU A 27 -2.80 -4.68 4.67
C LEU A 27 -3.56 -3.51 5.30
N ASP A 28 -2.92 -2.33 5.35
CA ASP A 28 -3.56 -1.12 5.85
C ASP A 28 -4.65 -0.65 4.89
N GLU A 29 -5.74 -0.15 5.44
CA GLU A 29 -6.82 0.38 4.64
C GLU A 29 -6.39 1.59 3.82
N ASP A 30 -6.81 1.61 2.57
CA ASP A 30 -6.62 2.73 1.65
C ASP A 30 -7.99 3.15 1.09
N PRO A 31 -8.41 4.42 1.25
CA PRO A 31 -9.72 4.87 0.81
C PRO A 31 -9.90 4.87 -0.72
N THR A 32 -8.83 4.68 -1.49
CA THR A 32 -8.84 4.72 -2.95
C THR A 32 -9.07 3.35 -3.60
N CYS A 33 -8.99 2.26 -2.84
CA CYS A 33 -9.12 0.91 -3.37
C CYS A 33 -9.82 -0.04 -2.38
N ALA A 34 -10.30 -1.17 -2.89
CA ALA A 34 -10.85 -2.22 -2.04
C ALA A 34 -9.76 -2.79 -1.12
N PRO A 35 -10.08 -3.08 0.16
CA PRO A 35 -9.11 -3.64 1.09
C PRO A 35 -8.62 -5.01 0.64
N TRP A 36 -7.46 -5.41 1.16
CA TRP A 36 -6.96 -6.75 0.95
C TRP A 36 -7.80 -7.77 1.72
N GLU A 37 -8.16 -8.86 1.07
CA GLU A 37 -8.89 -9.96 1.67
C GLU A 37 -8.07 -11.25 1.58
N PRO A 38 -7.95 -12.03 2.66
CA PRO A 38 -7.22 -13.28 2.64
C PRO A 38 -7.92 -14.33 1.75
N VAL A 39 -7.19 -14.95 0.86
CA VAL A 39 -7.66 -16.04 0.01
C VAL A 39 -7.24 -17.37 0.61
N LYS A 40 -8.21 -18.22 0.99
CA LYS A 40 -7.91 -19.57 1.47
C LYS A 40 -7.31 -20.41 0.34
N CYS A 41 -6.09 -20.87 0.53
CA CYS A 41 -5.34 -21.61 -0.48
C CYS A 41 -4.41 -22.67 0.16
N HIS A 42 -3.89 -23.56 -0.65
CA HIS A 42 -2.87 -24.56 -0.27
C HIS A 42 -1.46 -23.98 -0.46
N THR A 43 -1.30 -23.15 -1.49
CA THR A 43 -0.04 -22.48 -1.79
C THR A 43 -0.31 -20.99 -1.98
N PHE A 44 0.44 -20.15 -1.28
CA PHE A 44 0.38 -18.70 -1.39
C PHE A 44 1.71 -18.17 -1.91
N ILE A 45 1.68 -17.49 -3.06
CA ILE A 45 2.83 -16.80 -3.65
C ILE A 45 2.66 -15.33 -3.36
N THR A 46 3.57 -14.77 -2.59
CA THR A 46 3.50 -13.40 -2.09
C THR A 46 4.73 -12.60 -2.49
N GLU A 47 4.53 -11.30 -2.69
CA GLU A 47 5.62 -10.33 -2.70
C GLU A 47 6.19 -10.17 -1.28
N SER A 48 7.37 -9.58 -1.15
CA SER A 48 8.00 -9.28 0.13
C SER A 48 8.90 -8.04 0.08
N THR A 49 8.52 -7.06 -0.73
CA THR A 49 9.30 -5.84 -0.95
C THR A 49 9.68 -5.15 0.35
N PHE A 50 8.73 -5.04 1.28
CA PHE A 50 8.93 -4.46 2.60
C PHE A 50 8.80 -5.50 3.73
N GLY A 51 9.13 -6.77 3.44
CA GLY A 51 8.98 -7.88 4.38
C GLY A 51 10.00 -7.90 5.54
N LEU A 52 11.01 -7.03 5.51
CA LEU A 52 11.97 -6.93 6.61
C LEU A 52 11.47 -5.99 7.71
N PRO A 53 11.68 -6.32 8.99
CA PRO A 53 11.20 -5.50 10.12
C PRO A 53 11.89 -4.14 10.27
N ILE A 54 12.89 -3.85 9.45
CA ILE A 54 13.50 -2.52 9.39
C ILE A 54 12.61 -1.46 8.74
N TYR A 55 11.61 -1.89 7.95
CA TYR A 55 10.65 -1.00 7.31
C TYR A 55 9.53 -0.69 8.29
N THR A 56 9.51 0.55 8.76
CA THR A 56 8.46 1.08 9.63
C THR A 56 7.89 2.37 9.04
N TRP A 57 6.61 2.59 9.23
CA TRP A 57 5.90 3.72 8.64
C TRP A 57 5.25 4.55 9.74
N SER A 58 5.28 5.86 9.59
CA SER A 58 4.46 6.77 10.40
C SER A 58 2.99 6.60 10.06
N SER A 59 2.10 6.98 10.97
CA SER A 59 0.67 7.02 10.67
C SER A 59 0.38 7.96 9.50
N ASN A 60 -0.69 7.71 8.76
CA ASN A 60 -1.13 8.62 7.69
C ASN A 60 -1.44 10.02 8.23
N GLU A 61 -2.01 10.11 9.44
CA GLU A 61 -2.34 11.39 10.09
C GLU A 61 -1.08 12.21 10.39
N ASP A 62 -0.05 11.58 10.96
CA ASP A 62 1.23 12.23 11.23
C ASP A 62 1.89 12.70 9.94
N LEU A 63 1.91 11.84 8.91
CA LEU A 63 2.50 12.15 7.61
C LEU A 63 1.81 13.35 6.94
N PHE A 64 0.48 13.37 6.93
CA PHE A 64 -0.26 14.49 6.34
C PHE A 64 -0.09 15.78 7.15
N THR A 65 0.01 15.68 8.46
CA THR A 65 0.29 16.84 9.34
C THR A 65 1.66 17.42 9.04
N ASP A 66 2.68 16.58 8.89
CA ASP A 66 4.05 17.01 8.56
C ASP A 66 4.11 17.65 7.17
N ILE A 67 3.46 17.05 6.16
CA ILE A 67 3.40 17.60 4.80
C ILE A 67 2.71 18.99 4.81
N ASN A 68 1.57 19.11 5.48
CA ASN A 68 0.83 20.37 5.55
C ASN A 68 1.64 21.45 6.28
N THR A 69 2.27 21.11 7.40
CA THR A 69 3.12 22.03 8.17
C THR A 69 4.30 22.52 7.35
N TRP A 70 4.98 21.63 6.65
CA TRP A 70 6.07 21.97 5.74
C TRP A 70 5.58 22.88 4.59
N TRP A 71 4.45 22.58 4.00
CA TRP A 71 3.89 23.34 2.88
C TRP A 71 3.47 24.75 3.33
N GLU A 72 2.77 24.87 4.43
CA GLU A 72 2.40 26.18 5.01
C GLU A 72 3.62 27.02 5.37
N LYS A 73 4.67 26.40 5.94
CA LYS A 73 5.93 27.08 6.22
C LYS A 73 6.55 27.66 4.95
N ASN A 74 6.65 26.86 3.88
CA ASN A 74 7.20 27.31 2.61
C ASN A 74 6.37 28.46 2.01
N LYS A 75 5.05 28.37 2.09
CA LYS A 75 4.15 29.45 1.64
C LYS A 75 4.42 30.75 2.38
N ARG A 76 4.58 30.72 3.71
CA ARG A 76 4.90 31.91 4.53
C ARG A 76 6.28 32.48 4.18
N ASP A 77 7.25 31.61 3.89
CA ASP A 77 8.62 31.99 3.52
C ASP A 77 8.72 32.44 2.03
N GLY A 78 7.63 32.48 1.28
CA GLY A 78 7.61 32.83 -0.16
C GLY A 78 8.31 31.81 -1.06
N LYS A 79 8.42 30.55 -0.61
CA LYS A 79 9.06 29.45 -1.35
C LYS A 79 8.05 28.61 -2.06
N SER A 80 8.44 28.10 -3.23
CA SER A 80 7.68 27.03 -3.92
C SER A 80 7.96 25.68 -3.26
N SER A 81 6.94 24.82 -3.24
CA SER A 81 7.05 23.43 -2.78
C SER A 81 6.93 22.48 -3.96
N LEU A 82 7.78 21.48 -4.00
CA LEU A 82 7.69 20.37 -4.96
C LEU A 82 7.51 19.07 -4.20
N LEU A 83 6.38 18.40 -4.40
CA LEU A 83 6.08 17.09 -3.83
C LEU A 83 6.19 16.04 -4.94
N LEU A 84 7.09 15.08 -4.76
CA LEU A 84 7.19 13.90 -5.61
C LEU A 84 6.52 12.74 -4.90
N ALA A 85 5.53 12.13 -5.55
CA ALA A 85 4.83 10.97 -5.03
C ALA A 85 4.89 9.82 -6.04
N TYR A 86 4.96 8.61 -5.53
CA TYR A 86 4.85 7.40 -6.32
C TYR A 86 3.37 6.96 -6.32
N ALA A 87 2.87 6.60 -7.51
CA ALA A 87 1.50 6.11 -7.65
C ALA A 87 1.42 4.59 -7.49
#